data_27ab9f1ec21fe8f2a49f1130aa00d9c7
#
_entry.id   27ab9f1ec21fe8f2a49f1130aa00d9c7
#
_cell.length_a   1.000
_cell.length_b   1.000
_cell.length_c   1.000
_cell.angle_alpha   90.00
_cell.angle_beta   90.00
_cell.angle_gamma   90.00
#
_symmetry.space_group_name_H-M   'P 1'
#
loop_
_entity.id
_entity.type
_entity.pdbx_description
1 polymer ?
#
loop_
_entity_poly.entity_id
_entity_poly.type
_entity_poly.pdbx_seq_one_letter_code
_entity_poly.pdbx_strand_id
1 'polypeptide(L)'
;LTHFAVAFALASPFIGIRRAVLAGLIALLPDLDALFHVHRSVTHSLVVLLALALPIAYLVHRLGVGRRTLALAIASLVSHPVLDAFQTYTPILYPFLGSIYVDVRSGFLIDGGLRPHFELNVYVAQPDFAPFTSMDGPLFTSETLLISLALMIVPLLYALTRTRTVVESSERVAILRPRPSEQDPAPASPEDVTIVIPTLNEREAIGPLLDELRQEGYENVLVVDGYSTDGTPDVARERGATVVFQHGAGKAGAIKTALEHVKTPYMLVMDGDYSYDPKDIKRLLAHAANYDEVIGARDRRSIGWLHRLGNWVINRTFNLLFGAGLTDVCSGMYLVRTEALREVALRSRGFNVEVEIAAHMCTYGRVTEVPISYRPRIGRRKLKSFRDGIAILASVLGLARAYNPAFLFSSLAATLAVPGAVLTLWELYSRYAYGTWSLGIAWLGLVLLVVGLQGFTAATISLMLKRMERRILQVVVRERGRA
;
A
#
# COMPACT_ATOMS: atom_id res chain seq x y z
N LEU A 1 -20.84 16.69 -11.29
CA LEU A 1 -20.44 15.29 -11.47
C LEU A 1 -18.94 15.08 -11.15
N THR A 2 -18.06 15.98 -11.59
CA THR A 2 -16.61 15.89 -11.33
C THR A 2 -16.29 15.91 -9.83
N HIS A 3 -16.94 16.77 -9.04
CA HIS A 3 -16.78 16.83 -7.58
C HIS A 3 -17.13 15.50 -6.91
N PHE A 4 -18.24 14.88 -7.33
CA PHE A 4 -18.61 13.56 -6.89
C PHE A 4 -17.53 12.51 -7.23
N ALA A 5 -17.08 12.51 -8.49
CA ALA A 5 -16.13 11.50 -8.99
C ALA A 5 -14.76 11.61 -8.34
N VAL A 6 -14.25 12.83 -8.11
CA VAL A 6 -12.98 13.08 -7.41
C VAL A 6 -13.06 12.58 -5.96
N ALA A 7 -14.10 12.99 -5.22
CA ALA A 7 -14.28 12.58 -3.84
C ALA A 7 -14.48 11.06 -3.71
N PHE A 8 -15.26 10.45 -4.61
CA PHE A 8 -15.45 9.01 -4.69
C PHE A 8 -14.13 8.28 -4.95
N ALA A 9 -13.36 8.72 -5.96
CA ALA A 9 -12.09 8.11 -6.32
C ALA A 9 -11.07 8.19 -5.19
N LEU A 10 -10.96 9.35 -4.53
CA LEU A 10 -10.04 9.55 -3.41
C LEU A 10 -10.43 8.76 -2.16
N ALA A 11 -11.73 8.63 -1.86
CA ALA A 11 -12.20 7.94 -0.65
C ALA A 11 -12.27 6.42 -0.80
N SER A 12 -12.56 5.90 -2.00
CA SER A 12 -12.82 4.48 -2.25
C SER A 12 -11.71 3.52 -1.79
N PRO A 13 -10.40 3.84 -1.92
CA PRO A 13 -9.33 2.97 -1.45
C PRO A 13 -9.28 2.82 0.08
N PHE A 14 -9.83 3.79 0.82
CA PHE A 14 -9.73 3.84 2.28
C PHE A 14 -10.95 3.29 3.00
N ILE A 15 -12.15 3.55 2.47
CA ILE A 15 -13.42 3.21 3.14
C ILE A 15 -14.31 2.25 2.34
N GLY A 16 -13.84 1.81 1.18
CA GLY A 16 -14.57 0.91 0.27
C GLY A 16 -15.66 1.62 -0.52
N ILE A 17 -16.12 1.01 -1.62
CA ILE A 17 -17.00 1.63 -2.62
C ILE A 17 -18.32 2.12 -2.02
N ARG A 18 -19.00 1.29 -1.21
CA ARG A 18 -20.32 1.67 -0.64
C ARG A 18 -20.26 2.95 0.17
N ARG A 19 -19.20 3.15 0.97
CA ARG A 19 -19.01 4.37 1.77
C ARG A 19 -18.43 5.51 0.94
N ALA A 20 -17.67 5.22 -0.11
CA ALA A 20 -17.13 6.23 -1.01
C ALA A 20 -18.24 6.95 -1.82
N VAL A 21 -19.37 6.28 -2.11
CA VAL A 21 -20.56 6.94 -2.68
C VAL A 21 -21.05 8.06 -1.76
N LEU A 22 -21.08 7.83 -0.44
CA LEU A 22 -21.44 8.87 0.53
C LEU A 22 -20.44 10.04 0.51
N ALA A 23 -19.15 9.75 0.38
CA ALA A 23 -18.12 10.78 0.22
C ALA A 23 -18.34 11.64 -1.04
N GLY A 24 -18.68 11.00 -2.16
CA GLY A 24 -19.08 11.69 -3.40
C GLY A 24 -20.32 12.58 -3.22
N LEU A 25 -21.34 12.09 -2.52
CA LEU A 25 -22.55 12.87 -2.23
C LEU A 25 -22.26 14.06 -1.30
N ILE A 26 -21.39 13.88 -0.29
CA ILE A 26 -20.95 14.97 0.60
C ILE A 26 -20.25 16.07 -0.18
N ALA A 27 -19.47 15.72 -1.19
CA ALA A 27 -18.80 16.70 -2.04
C ALA A 27 -19.77 17.57 -2.87
N LEU A 28 -21.03 17.18 -3.01
CA LEU A 28 -22.03 17.99 -3.71
C LEU A 28 -22.81 18.95 -2.79
N LEU A 29 -22.61 18.87 -1.47
CA LEU A 29 -23.35 19.70 -0.52
C LEU A 29 -23.18 21.22 -0.74
N PRO A 30 -22.01 21.75 -1.12
CA PRO A 30 -21.88 23.19 -1.40
C PRO A 30 -22.82 23.68 -2.50
N ASP A 31 -23.07 22.88 -3.54
CA ASP A 31 -23.96 23.22 -4.67
C ASP A 31 -25.45 23.29 -4.29
N LEU A 32 -25.83 22.93 -3.08
CA LEU A 32 -27.21 23.06 -2.63
C LEU A 32 -27.66 24.52 -2.54
N ASP A 33 -26.72 25.47 -2.55
CA ASP A 33 -27.06 26.92 -2.63
C ASP A 33 -27.75 27.28 -3.95
N ALA A 34 -27.51 26.54 -5.01
CA ALA A 34 -28.21 26.72 -6.29
C ALA A 34 -29.74 26.56 -6.16
N LEU A 35 -30.22 25.79 -5.18
CA LEU A 35 -31.65 25.65 -4.88
C LEU A 35 -32.28 26.96 -4.40
N PHE A 36 -31.46 27.88 -3.89
CA PHE A 36 -31.88 29.21 -3.44
C PHE A 36 -31.58 30.30 -4.49
N HIS A 37 -31.38 29.91 -5.75
CA HIS A 37 -31.01 30.78 -6.86
C HIS A 37 -29.71 31.59 -6.67
N VAL A 38 -28.84 31.12 -5.78
CA VAL A 38 -27.49 31.67 -5.59
C VAL A 38 -26.49 30.56 -5.77
N HIS A 39 -25.51 30.75 -6.63
CA HIS A 39 -24.47 29.75 -6.84
C HIS A 39 -23.11 30.33 -6.46
N ARG A 40 -22.27 29.48 -5.87
CA ARG A 40 -20.97 29.86 -5.30
C ARG A 40 -21.09 30.97 -4.24
N SER A 41 -22.03 30.78 -3.33
CA SER A 41 -22.25 31.63 -2.17
C SER A 41 -21.25 31.34 -1.05
N VAL A 42 -21.57 31.71 0.17
CA VAL A 42 -20.80 31.42 1.38
C VAL A 42 -20.59 29.92 1.62
N THR A 43 -21.41 29.05 1.01
CA THR A 43 -21.27 27.58 1.05
C THR A 43 -20.02 27.06 0.33
N HIS A 44 -19.39 27.89 -0.53
CA HIS A 44 -18.14 27.58 -1.21
C HIS A 44 -16.91 28.16 -0.49
N SER A 45 -17.09 28.72 0.70
CA SER A 45 -15.98 29.18 1.54
C SER A 45 -15.45 28.03 2.42
N LEU A 46 -14.16 27.75 2.34
CA LEU A 46 -13.48 26.78 3.23
C LEU A 46 -13.62 27.20 4.69
N VAL A 47 -13.58 28.48 4.97
CA VAL A 47 -13.72 29.03 6.32
C VAL A 47 -15.09 28.69 6.89
N VAL A 48 -16.14 28.93 6.13
CA VAL A 48 -17.53 28.64 6.53
C VAL A 48 -17.76 27.13 6.60
N LEU A 49 -17.32 26.39 5.60
CA LEU A 49 -17.47 24.92 5.56
C LEU A 49 -16.76 24.25 6.74
N LEU A 50 -15.54 24.63 7.05
CA LEU A 50 -14.81 24.06 8.19
C LEU A 50 -15.41 24.50 9.52
N ALA A 51 -15.84 25.76 9.66
CA ALA A 51 -16.52 26.24 10.85
C ALA A 51 -17.80 25.46 11.17
N LEU A 52 -18.53 25.01 10.15
CA LEU A 52 -19.72 24.17 10.30
C LEU A 52 -19.39 22.68 10.43
N ALA A 53 -18.49 22.17 9.59
CA ALA A 53 -18.19 20.73 9.52
C ALA A 53 -17.43 20.21 10.74
N LEU A 54 -16.51 20.98 11.33
CA LEU A 54 -15.71 20.53 12.46
C LEU A 54 -16.52 20.26 13.73
N PRO A 55 -17.44 21.14 14.16
CA PRO A 55 -18.34 20.86 15.30
C PRO A 55 -19.25 19.66 15.04
N ILE A 56 -19.80 19.55 13.81
CA ILE A 56 -20.64 18.42 13.42
C ILE A 56 -19.82 17.11 13.45
N ALA A 57 -18.62 17.12 12.89
CA ALA A 57 -17.73 15.96 12.91
C ALA A 57 -17.35 15.54 14.36
N TYR A 58 -17.11 16.51 15.25
CA TYR A 58 -16.88 16.23 16.66
C TYR A 58 -18.08 15.55 17.30
N LEU A 59 -19.29 16.06 17.08
CA LEU A 59 -20.53 15.47 17.61
C LEU A 59 -20.75 14.06 17.08
N VAL A 60 -20.61 13.86 15.76
CA VAL A 60 -20.76 12.56 15.10
C VAL A 60 -19.67 11.57 15.53
N HIS A 61 -18.47 12.05 15.85
CA HIS A 61 -17.43 11.23 16.46
C HIS A 61 -17.85 10.70 17.83
N ARG A 62 -18.51 11.53 18.66
CA ARG A 62 -19.06 11.13 19.96
C ARG A 62 -20.16 10.06 19.85
N LEU A 63 -20.82 9.98 18.71
CA LEU A 63 -21.79 8.93 18.35
C LEU A 63 -21.16 7.65 17.80
N GLY A 64 -19.82 7.53 17.84
CA GLY A 64 -19.10 6.31 17.48
C GLY A 64 -18.56 6.23 16.05
N VAL A 65 -18.69 7.28 15.24
CA VAL A 65 -18.10 7.29 13.91
C VAL A 65 -16.58 7.47 13.98
N GLY A 66 -15.85 6.61 13.29
CA GLY A 66 -14.39 6.59 13.29
C GLY A 66 -13.77 7.84 12.68
N ARG A 67 -12.68 8.34 13.28
CA ARG A 67 -11.95 9.56 12.84
C ARG A 67 -11.56 9.56 11.37
N ARG A 68 -11.23 8.39 10.79
CA ARG A 68 -10.86 8.27 9.37
C ARG A 68 -12.03 8.60 8.44
N THR A 69 -13.23 8.08 8.76
CA THR A 69 -14.44 8.35 7.97
C THR A 69 -14.78 9.84 8.01
N LEU A 70 -14.67 10.46 9.18
CA LEU A 70 -14.92 11.90 9.34
C LEU A 70 -13.89 12.76 8.60
N ALA A 71 -12.61 12.42 8.68
CA ALA A 71 -11.55 13.12 7.94
C ALA A 71 -11.77 13.05 6.43
N LEU A 72 -12.19 11.89 5.89
CA LEU A 72 -12.51 11.74 4.47
C LEU A 72 -13.79 12.50 4.09
N ALA A 73 -14.80 12.55 4.95
CA ALA A 73 -16.01 13.34 4.72
C ALA A 73 -15.68 14.84 4.65
N ILE A 74 -14.85 15.34 5.56
CA ILE A 74 -14.38 16.74 5.54
C ILE A 74 -13.53 16.99 4.29
N ALA A 75 -12.60 16.10 3.95
CA ALA A 75 -11.78 16.23 2.75
C ALA A 75 -12.64 16.26 1.47
N SER A 76 -13.69 15.44 1.41
CA SER A 76 -14.64 15.43 0.30
C SER A 76 -15.41 16.75 0.19
N LEU A 77 -15.85 17.29 1.31
CA LEU A 77 -16.55 18.58 1.35
C LEU A 77 -15.63 19.73 0.91
N VAL A 78 -14.40 19.75 1.39
CA VAL A 78 -13.37 20.77 1.07
C VAL A 78 -12.91 20.67 -0.39
N SER A 79 -12.90 19.47 -0.98
CA SER A 79 -12.46 19.27 -2.37
C SER A 79 -13.32 20.06 -3.37
N HIS A 80 -14.58 20.32 -3.06
CA HIS A 80 -15.51 21.02 -3.94
C HIS A 80 -15.06 22.46 -4.25
N PRO A 81 -15.01 23.38 -3.28
CA PRO A 81 -14.61 24.76 -3.57
C PRO A 81 -13.16 24.87 -4.05
N VAL A 82 -12.29 23.92 -3.68
CA VAL A 82 -10.94 23.87 -4.22
C VAL A 82 -10.93 23.59 -5.72
N LEU A 83 -11.74 22.64 -6.19
CA LEU A 83 -11.86 22.34 -7.62
C LEU A 83 -12.53 23.49 -8.38
N ASP A 84 -13.52 24.14 -7.78
CA ASP A 84 -14.20 25.29 -8.38
C ASP A 84 -13.27 26.48 -8.58
N ALA A 85 -12.32 26.70 -7.66
CA ALA A 85 -11.35 27.79 -7.80
C ALA A 85 -10.46 27.66 -9.04
N PHE A 86 -10.33 26.44 -9.61
CA PHE A 86 -9.65 26.20 -10.89
C PHE A 86 -10.56 26.35 -12.11
N GLN A 87 -11.86 26.53 -11.90
CA GLN A 87 -12.82 26.67 -13.00
C GLN A 87 -13.33 28.10 -13.13
N THR A 88 -13.48 28.81 -12.00
CA THR A 88 -14.04 30.15 -11.96
C THR A 88 -13.75 30.82 -10.61
N TYR A 89 -14.18 32.12 -10.52
CA TYR A 89 -14.08 32.87 -9.27
C TYR A 89 -14.93 32.24 -8.17
N THR A 90 -14.26 31.73 -7.12
CA THR A 90 -14.86 31.02 -5.99
C THR A 90 -14.47 31.71 -4.68
N PRO A 91 -15.42 32.02 -3.76
CA PRO A 91 -15.16 32.73 -2.50
C PRO A 91 -14.49 31.80 -1.44
N ILE A 92 -13.40 31.16 -1.84
CA ILE A 92 -12.76 30.07 -1.08
C ILE A 92 -12.30 30.48 0.32
N LEU A 93 -11.87 31.72 0.51
CA LEU A 93 -11.40 32.28 1.79
C LEU A 93 -12.31 33.37 2.36
N TYR A 94 -13.54 33.50 1.87
CA TYR A 94 -14.51 34.43 2.43
C TYR A 94 -14.78 34.12 3.93
N PRO A 95 -14.89 35.12 4.82
CA PRO A 95 -14.97 36.56 4.57
C PRO A 95 -13.61 37.29 4.51
N PHE A 96 -12.49 36.64 4.63
CA PHE A 96 -11.16 37.26 4.75
C PHE A 96 -10.61 37.77 3.42
N LEU A 97 -10.92 37.09 2.32
CA LEU A 97 -10.50 37.44 0.97
C LEU A 97 -11.70 37.40 -0.01
N GLY A 98 -11.53 38.05 -1.15
CA GLY A 98 -12.48 38.00 -2.26
C GLY A 98 -12.55 36.61 -2.90
N SER A 99 -13.31 36.51 -4.00
CA SER A 99 -13.36 35.29 -4.80
C SER A 99 -12.07 35.09 -5.56
N ILE A 100 -11.54 33.86 -5.53
CA ILE A 100 -10.26 33.48 -6.12
C ILE A 100 -10.54 32.62 -7.35
N TYR A 101 -9.81 32.90 -8.43
CA TYR A 101 -9.74 32.04 -9.61
C TYR A 101 -8.26 31.71 -9.91
N VAL A 102 -7.98 30.43 -10.05
CA VAL A 102 -6.63 29.90 -10.33
C VAL A 102 -6.61 29.38 -11.76
N ASP A 103 -5.94 30.14 -12.65
CA ASP A 103 -5.76 29.77 -14.05
C ASP A 103 -4.40 29.05 -14.22
N VAL A 104 -4.46 27.81 -14.65
CA VAL A 104 -3.28 26.98 -14.91
C VAL A 104 -3.20 26.73 -16.40
N ARG A 105 -2.15 27.24 -17.04
CA ARG A 105 -1.87 27.02 -18.46
C ARG A 105 -0.59 26.24 -18.62
N SER A 106 -0.65 25.17 -19.36
CA SER A 106 0.54 24.41 -19.73
C SER A 106 0.61 24.28 -21.25
N GLY A 107 1.79 24.45 -21.82
CA GLY A 107 2.02 24.37 -23.25
C GLY A 107 3.48 24.12 -23.57
N PHE A 108 3.80 24.15 -24.87
CA PHE A 108 5.15 24.11 -25.34
C PHE A 108 5.47 25.37 -26.13
N LEU A 109 6.57 26.04 -25.80
CA LEU A 109 7.11 27.12 -26.62
C LEU A 109 8.02 26.51 -27.68
N ILE A 110 7.81 26.93 -28.94
CA ILE A 110 8.61 26.51 -30.09
C ILE A 110 9.46 27.72 -30.51
N ASP A 111 10.39 28.09 -29.64
CA ASP A 111 11.31 29.21 -29.94
C ASP A 111 12.74 28.67 -29.82
N GLY A 112 13.30 28.28 -30.97
CA GLY A 112 14.62 27.65 -31.05
C GLY A 112 14.75 26.25 -30.44
N GLY A 113 13.61 25.60 -30.08
CA GLY A 113 13.52 24.26 -29.49
C GLY A 113 12.20 24.05 -28.74
N LEU A 114 11.79 22.78 -28.56
CA LEU A 114 10.58 22.43 -27.82
C LEU A 114 10.86 22.58 -26.31
N ARG A 115 10.29 23.58 -25.67
CA ARG A 115 10.42 23.79 -24.22
C ARG A 115 9.05 23.74 -23.55
N PRO A 116 8.87 22.98 -22.45
CA PRO A 116 7.64 23.03 -21.68
C PRO A 116 7.48 24.43 -21.07
N HIS A 117 6.28 24.98 -21.18
CA HIS A 117 5.89 26.25 -20.59
C HIS A 117 4.74 26.01 -19.63
N PHE A 118 4.84 26.58 -18.44
CA PHE A 118 3.85 26.45 -17.38
C PHE A 118 3.59 27.82 -16.79
N GLU A 119 2.34 28.27 -16.83
CA GLU A 119 1.89 29.50 -16.21
C GLU A 119 0.85 29.19 -15.14
N LEU A 120 1.02 29.80 -13.98
CA LEU A 120 0.07 29.78 -12.88
C LEU A 120 -0.30 31.21 -12.55
N ASN A 121 -1.55 31.58 -12.81
CA ASN A 121 -2.07 32.90 -12.51
C ASN A 121 -3.17 32.81 -11.45
N VAL A 122 -3.13 33.67 -10.45
CA VAL A 122 -4.15 33.75 -9.41
C VAL A 122 -4.81 35.12 -9.50
N TYR A 123 -6.09 35.08 -9.77
CA TYR A 123 -6.92 36.29 -9.86
C TYR A 123 -7.81 36.40 -8.63
N VAL A 124 -8.00 37.62 -8.13
CA VAL A 124 -8.88 37.90 -6.99
C VAL A 124 -9.90 38.96 -7.43
N ALA A 125 -11.18 38.69 -7.18
CA ALA A 125 -12.29 39.61 -7.46
C ALA A 125 -13.18 39.79 -6.22
N GLN A 126 -14.02 40.81 -6.23
CA GLN A 126 -15.05 40.93 -5.20
C GLN A 126 -16.06 39.79 -5.32
N PRO A 127 -16.50 39.18 -4.20
CA PRO A 127 -17.52 38.13 -4.22
C PRO A 127 -18.84 38.73 -4.77
N ASP A 128 -19.43 38.04 -5.72
CA ASP A 128 -20.77 38.36 -6.24
C ASP A 128 -21.72 37.24 -5.81
N PHE A 129 -22.68 37.57 -4.96
CA PHE A 129 -23.72 36.67 -4.47
C PHE A 129 -25.10 37.04 -5.02
N ALA A 130 -25.14 37.73 -6.19
CA ALA A 130 -26.39 38.09 -6.83
C ALA A 130 -27.19 36.82 -7.21
N PRO A 131 -28.52 36.83 -6.97
CA PRO A 131 -29.38 35.74 -7.41
C PRO A 131 -29.41 35.64 -8.93
N PHE A 132 -29.30 34.42 -9.47
CA PHE A 132 -29.49 34.20 -10.90
C PHE A 132 -30.97 33.96 -11.22
N THR A 133 -31.43 34.48 -12.38
CA THR A 133 -32.82 34.36 -12.84
C THR A 133 -33.05 33.13 -13.70
N SER A 134 -32.01 32.61 -14.36
CA SER A 134 -32.05 31.40 -15.18
C SER A 134 -30.70 30.66 -15.07
N MET A 135 -30.76 29.36 -15.08
CA MET A 135 -29.58 28.49 -15.09
C MET A 135 -29.33 28.03 -16.52
N ASP A 136 -28.57 28.80 -17.29
CA ASP A 136 -28.28 28.52 -18.70
C ASP A 136 -27.09 27.57 -18.93
N GLY A 137 -26.55 26.99 -17.88
CA GLY A 137 -25.42 26.07 -17.95
C GLY A 137 -25.85 24.60 -18.01
N PRO A 138 -25.16 23.76 -18.77
CA PRO A 138 -25.39 22.30 -18.70
C PRO A 138 -25.02 21.77 -17.31
N LEU A 139 -25.85 20.86 -16.76
CA LEU A 139 -25.56 20.17 -15.50
C LEU A 139 -24.22 19.43 -15.54
N PHE A 140 -23.79 19.04 -16.72
CA PHE A 140 -22.47 18.50 -17.02
C PHE A 140 -22.14 18.70 -18.50
N THR A 141 -20.86 18.92 -18.79
CA THR A 141 -20.33 18.89 -20.14
C THR A 141 -19.86 17.48 -20.49
N SER A 142 -19.71 17.18 -21.78
CA SER A 142 -19.14 15.90 -22.21
C SER A 142 -17.74 15.65 -21.63
N GLU A 143 -16.93 16.70 -21.47
CA GLU A 143 -15.61 16.62 -20.83
C GLU A 143 -15.70 16.20 -19.36
N THR A 144 -16.54 16.89 -18.61
CA THR A 144 -16.72 16.59 -17.18
C THR A 144 -17.34 15.20 -16.96
N LEU A 145 -18.20 14.73 -17.88
CA LEU A 145 -18.75 13.38 -17.86
C LEU A 145 -17.65 12.33 -18.08
N LEU A 146 -16.82 12.52 -19.12
CA LEU A 146 -15.75 11.57 -19.44
C LEU A 146 -14.67 11.52 -18.36
N ILE A 147 -14.25 12.66 -17.83
CA ILE A 147 -13.30 12.75 -16.71
C ILE A 147 -13.87 12.03 -15.48
N SER A 148 -15.15 12.28 -15.19
CA SER A 148 -15.81 11.65 -14.05
C SER A 148 -15.92 10.15 -14.19
N LEU A 149 -16.27 9.64 -15.35
CA LEU A 149 -16.30 8.20 -15.64
C LEU A 149 -14.91 7.59 -15.54
N ALA A 150 -13.88 8.23 -16.07
CA ALA A 150 -12.50 7.76 -15.97
C ALA A 150 -12.04 7.65 -14.50
N LEU A 151 -12.34 8.66 -13.68
CA LEU A 151 -12.02 8.66 -12.25
C LEU A 151 -12.78 7.58 -11.47
N MET A 152 -14.01 7.26 -11.86
CA MET A 152 -14.83 6.25 -11.18
C MET A 152 -14.51 4.83 -11.61
N ILE A 153 -14.11 4.59 -12.87
CA ILE A 153 -13.82 3.26 -13.40
C ILE A 153 -12.66 2.60 -12.66
N VAL A 154 -11.58 3.32 -12.36
CA VAL A 154 -10.39 2.75 -11.70
C VAL A 154 -10.71 2.14 -10.33
N PRO A 155 -11.39 2.84 -9.40
CA PRO A 155 -11.83 2.24 -8.14
C PRO A 155 -12.80 1.08 -8.29
N LEU A 156 -13.70 1.13 -9.28
CA LEU A 156 -14.67 0.06 -9.55
C LEU A 156 -13.98 -1.20 -10.06
N LEU A 157 -13.06 -1.07 -11.03
CA LEU A 157 -12.25 -2.19 -11.52
C LEU A 157 -11.40 -2.80 -10.40
N TYR A 158 -10.80 -1.95 -9.55
CA TYR A 158 -10.06 -2.40 -8.38
C TYR A 158 -10.90 -3.22 -7.41
N ALA A 159 -12.14 -2.82 -7.16
CA ALA A 159 -13.01 -3.58 -6.28
C ALA A 159 -13.49 -4.90 -6.89
N LEU A 160 -13.77 -4.91 -8.19
CA LEU A 160 -14.16 -6.14 -8.92
C LEU A 160 -13.01 -7.16 -8.97
N THR A 161 -11.76 -6.69 -9.14
CA THR A 161 -10.59 -7.55 -9.10
C THR A 161 -10.30 -8.07 -7.70
N ARG A 162 -10.51 -7.27 -6.67
CA ARG A 162 -10.28 -7.65 -5.27
C ARG A 162 -11.25 -8.74 -4.79
N THR A 163 -12.52 -8.67 -5.14
CA THR A 163 -13.50 -9.70 -4.75
C THR A 163 -13.21 -11.05 -5.41
N ARG A 164 -12.71 -11.06 -6.65
CA ARG A 164 -12.30 -12.30 -7.31
C ARG A 164 -11.00 -12.89 -6.76
N THR A 165 -10.01 -12.06 -6.42
CA THR A 165 -8.71 -12.55 -5.91
C THR A 165 -8.81 -13.09 -4.49
N VAL A 166 -9.66 -12.55 -3.62
CA VAL A 166 -9.86 -13.07 -2.25
C VAL A 166 -10.57 -14.43 -2.29
N VAL A 167 -11.59 -14.62 -3.15
CA VAL A 167 -12.27 -15.92 -3.30
C VAL A 167 -11.35 -16.94 -3.98
N GLU A 168 -10.62 -16.54 -5.03
CA GLU A 168 -9.70 -17.45 -5.72
C GLU A 168 -8.43 -17.76 -4.90
N SER A 169 -7.94 -16.87 -4.05
CA SER A 169 -6.79 -17.17 -3.18
C SER A 169 -7.18 -18.10 -2.04
N SER A 170 -8.36 -17.96 -1.47
CA SER A 170 -8.88 -18.85 -0.43
C SER A 170 -9.10 -20.28 -0.94
N GLU A 171 -9.61 -20.45 -2.18
CA GLU A 171 -9.79 -21.79 -2.78
C GLU A 171 -8.49 -22.38 -3.36
N ARG A 172 -7.56 -21.56 -3.87
CA ARG A 172 -6.34 -22.04 -4.54
C ARG A 172 -5.24 -22.51 -3.59
N VAL A 173 -5.18 -21.93 -2.38
CA VAL A 173 -4.22 -22.36 -1.34
C VAL A 173 -4.62 -23.73 -0.77
N ALA A 174 -5.91 -24.07 -0.79
CA ALA A 174 -6.41 -25.39 -0.38
C ALA A 174 -5.96 -26.56 -1.29
N ILE A 175 -5.48 -26.28 -2.52
CA ILE A 175 -5.15 -27.32 -3.51
C ILE A 175 -3.67 -27.73 -3.48
N LEU A 176 -2.77 -26.89 -2.93
CA LEU A 176 -1.31 -27.10 -3.03
C LEU A 176 -0.66 -27.77 -1.82
N ARG A 177 -1.35 -27.84 -0.69
CA ARG A 177 -0.90 -28.66 0.47
C ARG A 177 -2.10 -29.43 1.02
N PRO A 178 -1.96 -30.74 1.34
CA PRO A 178 -3.00 -31.44 2.10
C PRO A 178 -3.30 -30.64 3.36
N ARG A 179 -4.58 -30.41 3.66
CA ARG A 179 -4.96 -29.93 4.98
C ARG A 179 -4.30 -30.84 6.01
N PRO A 180 -3.65 -30.30 7.06
CA PRO A 180 -3.40 -31.10 8.23
C PRO A 180 -4.75 -31.76 8.57
N SER A 181 -4.73 -33.05 8.89
CA SER A 181 -5.93 -33.81 9.31
C SER A 181 -6.73 -32.95 10.28
N GLU A 182 -8.07 -33.02 10.22
CA GLU A 182 -9.03 -32.23 11.00
C GLU A 182 -8.91 -32.32 12.54
N GLN A 183 -7.86 -32.90 13.05
CA GLN A 183 -7.42 -32.77 14.45
C GLN A 183 -6.67 -31.45 14.55
N ASP A 184 -7.16 -30.52 15.39
CA ASP A 184 -6.45 -29.28 15.74
C ASP A 184 -4.99 -29.64 16.06
N PRO A 185 -4.03 -29.19 15.22
CA PRO A 185 -2.64 -29.53 15.48
C PRO A 185 -2.24 -28.87 16.80
N ALA A 186 -1.59 -29.61 17.68
CA ALA A 186 -1.09 -29.07 18.94
C ALA A 186 -0.27 -27.80 18.67
N PRO A 187 -0.39 -26.75 19.51
CA PRO A 187 0.41 -25.54 19.39
C PRO A 187 1.90 -25.93 19.41
N ALA A 188 2.69 -25.26 18.57
CA ALA A 188 4.14 -25.52 18.53
C ALA A 188 4.77 -25.20 19.88
N SER A 189 5.66 -26.06 20.33
CA SER A 189 6.39 -25.93 21.60
C SER A 189 7.67 -25.10 21.43
N PRO A 190 8.28 -24.58 22.52
CA PRO A 190 9.59 -23.92 22.45
C PRO A 190 10.70 -24.78 21.81
N GLU A 191 10.59 -26.10 21.89
CA GLU A 191 11.57 -27.05 21.32
C GLU A 191 11.45 -27.13 19.79
N ASP A 192 10.27 -26.83 19.22
CA ASP A 192 9.99 -26.87 17.79
C ASP A 192 10.52 -25.63 17.04
N VAL A 193 11.08 -24.64 17.75
CA VAL A 193 11.52 -23.38 17.17
C VAL A 193 12.99 -23.11 17.43
N THR A 194 13.71 -22.64 16.39
CA THR A 194 15.02 -22.02 16.54
C THR A 194 14.84 -20.50 16.43
N ILE A 195 15.29 -19.77 17.46
CA ILE A 195 15.27 -18.30 17.45
C ILE A 195 16.54 -17.81 16.78
N VAL A 196 16.40 -17.16 15.64
CA VAL A 196 17.49 -16.61 14.84
C VAL A 196 17.58 -15.12 15.09
N ILE A 197 18.75 -14.67 15.55
CA ILE A 197 19.02 -13.27 15.87
C ILE A 197 20.17 -12.77 14.97
N PRO A 198 19.86 -12.07 13.86
CA PRO A 198 20.87 -11.38 13.06
C PRO A 198 21.48 -10.21 13.86
N THR A 199 22.80 -10.19 14.03
CA THR A 199 23.50 -9.15 14.79
C THR A 199 24.56 -8.46 13.94
N LEU A 200 24.73 -7.15 14.22
CA LEU A 200 25.87 -6.36 13.78
C LEU A 200 26.06 -5.21 14.74
N ASN A 201 27.12 -5.28 15.60
CA ASN A 201 27.40 -4.29 16.63
C ASN A 201 26.18 -3.99 17.54
N GLU A 202 25.74 -5.04 18.28
CA GLU A 202 24.61 -4.98 19.22
C GLU A 202 25.03 -5.46 20.63
N ARG A 203 26.31 -5.22 21.02
CA ARG A 203 26.88 -5.71 22.28
C ARG A 203 26.04 -5.39 23.51
N GLU A 204 25.50 -4.15 23.59
CA GLU A 204 24.73 -3.68 24.75
C GLU A 204 23.35 -4.35 24.84
N ALA A 205 22.78 -4.74 23.68
CA ALA A 205 21.43 -5.25 23.57
C ALA A 205 21.36 -6.76 23.64
N ILE A 206 22.35 -7.47 23.09
CA ILE A 206 22.28 -8.92 22.90
C ILE A 206 22.28 -9.69 24.22
N GLY A 207 23.05 -9.24 25.22
CA GLY A 207 23.12 -9.89 26.53
C GLY A 207 21.77 -9.97 27.24
N PRO A 208 21.13 -8.83 27.54
CA PRO A 208 19.79 -8.78 28.14
C PRO A 208 18.75 -9.56 27.33
N LEU A 209 18.79 -9.50 26.00
CA LEU A 209 17.87 -10.24 25.13
C LEU A 209 17.99 -11.77 25.33
N LEU A 210 19.21 -12.29 25.35
CA LEU A 210 19.47 -13.72 25.55
C LEU A 210 19.06 -14.20 26.95
N ASP A 211 19.25 -13.36 27.98
CA ASP A 211 18.83 -13.66 29.34
C ASP A 211 17.29 -13.77 29.42
N GLU A 212 16.54 -12.86 28.78
CA GLU A 212 15.07 -12.93 28.74
C GLU A 212 14.58 -14.15 27.93
N LEU A 213 15.20 -14.47 26.80
CA LEU A 213 14.85 -15.65 26.01
C LEU A 213 15.00 -16.95 26.84
N ARG A 214 16.09 -17.06 27.60
CA ARG A 214 16.31 -18.19 28.48
C ARG A 214 15.29 -18.25 29.63
N GLN A 215 14.92 -17.10 30.21
CA GLN A 215 13.88 -17.02 31.25
C GLN A 215 12.51 -17.48 30.72
N GLU A 216 12.21 -17.21 29.45
CA GLU A 216 10.97 -17.66 28.79
C GLU A 216 11.03 -19.12 28.30
N GLY A 217 12.17 -19.82 28.51
CA GLY A 217 12.35 -21.25 28.19
C GLY A 217 12.81 -21.55 26.77
N TYR A 218 13.36 -20.55 26.05
CA TYR A 218 13.89 -20.75 24.71
C TYR A 218 15.39 -21.08 24.75
N GLU A 219 15.74 -22.32 24.50
CA GLU A 219 17.14 -22.81 24.52
C GLU A 219 17.79 -22.84 23.13
N ASN A 220 16.98 -23.05 22.07
CA ASN A 220 17.46 -23.11 20.71
C ASN A 220 17.66 -21.69 20.12
N VAL A 221 18.74 -21.01 20.49
CA VAL A 221 19.06 -19.66 20.03
C VAL A 221 20.29 -19.67 19.15
N LEU A 222 20.14 -19.17 17.91
CA LEU A 222 21.18 -19.03 16.91
C LEU A 222 21.43 -17.54 16.63
N VAL A 223 22.56 -17.02 17.06
CA VAL A 223 23.03 -15.67 16.73
C VAL A 223 23.83 -15.74 15.45
N VAL A 224 23.39 -14.99 14.43
CA VAL A 224 24.08 -14.90 13.14
C VAL A 224 24.73 -13.54 13.03
N ASP A 225 26.03 -13.51 13.23
CA ASP A 225 26.79 -12.28 13.34
C ASP A 225 27.34 -11.79 12.00
N GLY A 226 27.11 -10.51 11.71
CA GLY A 226 27.56 -9.82 10.51
C GLY A 226 28.98 -9.27 10.58
N TYR A 227 29.87 -9.94 11.28
CA TYR A 227 31.26 -9.50 11.57
C TYR A 227 31.31 -8.26 12.45
N SER A 228 30.66 -8.32 13.61
CA SER A 228 30.69 -7.27 14.63
C SER A 228 32.10 -7.02 15.14
N THR A 229 32.42 -5.75 15.39
CA THR A 229 33.72 -5.30 15.89
C THR A 229 33.69 -4.83 17.35
N ASP A 230 32.54 -4.89 18.00
CA ASP A 230 32.29 -4.39 19.35
C ASP A 230 32.30 -5.49 20.43
N GLY A 231 32.53 -6.76 20.06
CA GLY A 231 32.48 -7.90 20.98
C GLY A 231 31.09 -8.53 21.13
N THR A 232 30.12 -8.19 20.27
CA THR A 232 28.79 -8.84 20.23
C THR A 232 28.85 -10.37 20.23
N PRO A 233 29.67 -11.05 19.36
CA PRO A 233 29.76 -12.49 19.32
C PRO A 233 30.21 -13.14 20.63
N ASP A 234 31.10 -12.47 21.36
CA ASP A 234 31.66 -13.02 22.61
C ASP A 234 30.62 -12.97 23.72
N VAL A 235 29.90 -11.81 23.86
CA VAL A 235 28.79 -11.69 24.80
C VAL A 235 27.69 -12.74 24.49
N ALA A 236 27.41 -13.01 23.22
CA ALA A 236 26.42 -14.01 22.86
C ALA A 236 26.84 -15.44 23.23
N ARG A 237 28.13 -15.81 23.03
CA ARG A 237 28.68 -17.13 23.45
C ARG A 237 28.69 -17.27 24.96
N GLU A 238 29.09 -16.25 25.71
CA GLU A 238 29.06 -16.25 27.19
C GLU A 238 27.67 -16.49 27.75
N ARG A 239 26.62 -16.08 27.01
CA ARG A 239 25.22 -16.34 27.36
C ARG A 239 24.67 -17.67 26.80
N GLY A 240 25.52 -18.52 26.24
CA GLY A 240 25.18 -19.86 25.78
C GLY A 240 24.43 -19.92 24.46
N ALA A 241 24.40 -18.85 23.67
CA ALA A 241 23.86 -18.89 22.32
C ALA A 241 24.85 -19.57 21.34
N THR A 242 24.29 -20.29 20.35
CA THR A 242 25.10 -20.73 19.22
C THR A 242 25.40 -19.52 18.32
N VAL A 243 26.68 -19.25 18.06
CA VAL A 243 27.11 -18.11 17.24
C VAL A 243 27.76 -18.57 15.97
N VAL A 244 27.22 -18.11 14.82
CA VAL A 244 27.79 -18.33 13.49
C VAL A 244 27.99 -16.97 12.78
N PHE A 245 28.98 -16.94 11.87
CA PHE A 245 29.20 -15.75 11.05
C PHE A 245 28.47 -15.89 9.73
N GLN A 246 27.82 -14.78 9.29
CA GLN A 246 26.99 -14.82 8.09
C GLN A 246 27.81 -15.00 6.80
N HIS A 247 27.24 -15.71 5.85
CA HIS A 247 27.69 -15.74 4.47
C HIS A 247 26.91 -14.69 3.66
N GLY A 248 27.62 -13.81 2.95
CA GLY A 248 27.00 -12.72 2.20
C GLY A 248 26.81 -11.45 3.04
N ALA A 249 25.98 -10.54 2.55
CA ALA A 249 25.82 -9.21 3.13
C ALA A 249 24.42 -8.95 3.67
N GLY A 250 24.34 -8.20 4.79
CA GLY A 250 23.11 -7.69 5.38
C GLY A 250 22.21 -8.80 5.96
N LYS A 251 21.01 -8.43 6.39
CA LYS A 251 20.06 -9.34 7.05
C LYS A 251 19.69 -10.57 6.20
N ALA A 252 19.61 -10.40 4.89
CA ALA A 252 19.33 -11.51 3.99
C ALA A 252 20.45 -12.55 3.99
N GLY A 253 21.74 -12.14 4.08
CA GLY A 253 22.87 -13.03 4.26
C GLY A 253 22.78 -13.82 5.56
N ALA A 254 22.42 -13.15 6.65
CA ALA A 254 22.24 -13.78 7.95
C ALA A 254 21.13 -14.86 7.93
N ILE A 255 19.99 -14.57 7.30
CA ILE A 255 18.88 -15.53 7.20
C ILE A 255 19.26 -16.74 6.34
N LYS A 256 19.98 -16.54 5.23
CA LYS A 256 20.48 -17.65 4.41
C LYS A 256 21.42 -18.55 5.20
N THR A 257 22.35 -17.95 5.94
CA THR A 257 23.27 -18.70 6.83
C THR A 257 22.51 -19.44 7.93
N ALA A 258 21.49 -18.81 8.53
CA ALA A 258 20.64 -19.44 9.53
C ALA A 258 19.96 -20.72 8.99
N LEU A 259 19.45 -20.70 7.76
CA LEU A 259 18.79 -21.84 7.14
C LEU A 259 19.69 -23.09 6.98
N GLU A 260 20.99 -22.89 6.90
CA GLU A 260 21.97 -23.99 6.85
C GLU A 260 22.11 -24.69 8.21
N HIS A 261 21.84 -24.00 9.32
CA HIS A 261 22.02 -24.48 10.68
C HIS A 261 20.71 -24.87 11.38
N VAL A 262 19.57 -24.27 10.99
CA VAL A 262 18.26 -24.54 11.59
C VAL A 262 17.73 -25.90 11.18
N LYS A 263 17.42 -26.73 12.18
CA LYS A 263 16.89 -28.10 12.01
C LYS A 263 15.45 -28.24 12.52
N THR A 264 14.97 -27.28 13.30
CA THR A 264 13.63 -27.27 13.88
C THR A 264 12.56 -27.00 12.82
N PRO A 265 11.31 -27.46 13.04
CA PRO A 265 10.19 -27.23 12.14
C PRO A 265 9.92 -25.75 11.85
N TYR A 266 10.19 -24.90 12.83
CA TYR A 266 9.96 -23.46 12.74
C TYR A 266 11.23 -22.66 13.02
N MET A 267 11.37 -21.56 12.32
CA MET A 267 12.40 -20.55 12.52
C MET A 267 11.72 -19.24 12.91
N LEU A 268 12.04 -18.69 14.08
CA LEU A 268 11.64 -17.35 14.47
C LEU A 268 12.81 -16.41 14.27
N VAL A 269 12.62 -15.38 13.49
CA VAL A 269 13.61 -14.30 13.33
C VAL A 269 13.20 -13.14 14.23
N MET A 270 14.15 -12.56 14.97
CA MET A 270 13.95 -11.31 15.71
C MET A 270 15.22 -10.46 15.71
N ASP A 271 15.07 -9.14 15.67
CA ASP A 271 16.19 -8.22 15.69
C ASP A 271 16.91 -8.24 17.04
N GLY A 272 18.24 -8.14 17.00
CA GLY A 272 19.12 -8.21 18.18
C GLY A 272 19.22 -6.92 19.00
N ASP A 273 18.40 -5.91 18.73
CA ASP A 273 18.45 -4.56 19.31
C ASP A 273 17.56 -4.34 20.55
N TYR A 274 17.06 -5.44 21.12
CA TYR A 274 16.18 -5.46 22.30
C TYR A 274 14.82 -4.78 22.11
N SER A 275 14.42 -4.44 20.89
CA SER A 275 13.17 -3.76 20.62
C SER A 275 11.93 -4.69 20.66
N TYR A 276 12.12 -5.99 20.57
CA TYR A 276 11.06 -6.99 20.63
C TYR A 276 11.04 -7.71 21.98
N ASP A 277 9.84 -8.05 22.48
CA ASP A 277 9.66 -8.76 23.75
C ASP A 277 9.62 -10.27 23.52
N PRO A 278 10.53 -11.07 24.12
CA PRO A 278 10.50 -12.52 24.04
C PRO A 278 9.18 -13.17 24.49
N LYS A 279 8.42 -12.52 25.36
CA LYS A 279 7.10 -13.02 25.82
C LYS A 279 6.07 -13.13 24.69
N ASP A 280 6.21 -12.30 23.66
CA ASP A 280 5.29 -12.32 22.53
C ASP A 280 5.53 -13.51 21.59
N ILE A 281 6.67 -14.24 21.70
CA ILE A 281 6.96 -15.44 20.92
C ILE A 281 5.84 -16.48 21.08
N LYS A 282 5.31 -16.65 22.28
CA LYS A 282 4.19 -17.57 22.56
C LYS A 282 2.96 -17.28 21.73
N ARG A 283 2.71 -15.99 21.43
CA ARG A 283 1.58 -15.58 20.57
C ARG A 283 1.79 -15.99 19.12
N LEU A 284 3.03 -15.93 18.63
CA LEU A 284 3.34 -16.38 17.26
C LEU A 284 3.25 -17.91 17.17
N LEU A 285 3.79 -18.63 18.17
CA LEU A 285 3.76 -20.10 18.24
C LEU A 285 2.33 -20.67 18.27
N ALA A 286 1.40 -19.97 18.91
CA ALA A 286 -0.01 -20.37 18.93
C ALA A 286 -0.65 -20.44 17.53
N HIS A 287 -0.10 -19.75 16.56
CA HIS A 287 -0.59 -19.73 15.17
C HIS A 287 0.27 -20.57 14.21
N ALA A 288 1.43 -21.10 14.67
CA ALA A 288 2.42 -21.80 13.85
C ALA A 288 1.85 -22.98 13.05
N ALA A 289 0.95 -23.75 13.67
CA ALA A 289 0.37 -24.93 13.06
C ALA A 289 -0.51 -24.63 11.83
N ASN A 290 -1.17 -23.48 11.82
CA ASN A 290 -2.17 -23.09 10.82
C ASN A 290 -1.60 -22.20 9.71
N TYR A 291 -0.40 -21.61 9.89
CA TYR A 291 0.19 -20.65 8.98
C TYR A 291 1.63 -21.01 8.64
N ASP A 292 2.06 -20.64 7.45
CA ASP A 292 3.43 -20.83 6.99
C ASP A 292 4.31 -19.67 7.46
N GLU A 293 3.72 -18.49 7.70
CA GLU A 293 4.37 -17.33 8.31
C GLU A 293 3.42 -16.62 9.27
N VAL A 294 3.92 -16.25 10.44
CA VAL A 294 3.22 -15.43 11.45
C VAL A 294 4.07 -14.20 11.73
N ILE A 295 3.58 -13.02 11.36
CA ILE A 295 4.29 -11.76 11.53
C ILE A 295 3.87 -11.09 12.85
N GLY A 296 4.84 -10.65 13.64
CA GLY A 296 4.58 -9.85 14.84
C GLY A 296 4.32 -8.40 14.47
N ALA A 297 3.07 -7.96 14.45
CA ALA A 297 2.70 -6.60 14.11
C ALA A 297 2.94 -5.63 15.28
N ARG A 298 3.83 -4.66 15.11
CA ARG A 298 4.20 -3.67 16.14
C ARG A 298 3.07 -2.69 16.41
N ASP A 299 2.91 -2.26 17.67
CA ASP A 299 1.98 -1.17 17.99
C ASP A 299 2.46 0.13 17.30
N ARG A 300 1.58 0.70 16.49
CA ARG A 300 1.84 1.93 15.72
C ARG A 300 2.10 3.15 16.61
N ARG A 301 1.71 3.11 17.89
CA ARG A 301 1.92 4.21 18.84
C ARG A 301 3.39 4.38 19.21
N SER A 302 4.17 3.30 19.13
CA SER A 302 5.60 3.27 19.46
C SER A 302 6.51 3.80 18.35
N ILE A 303 5.94 4.11 17.17
CA ILE A 303 6.70 4.50 15.97
C ILE A 303 6.47 5.98 15.66
N GLY A 304 7.54 6.74 15.41
CA GLY A 304 7.47 8.17 15.06
C GLY A 304 6.61 8.41 13.80
N TRP A 305 5.96 9.57 13.71
CA TRP A 305 4.94 9.86 12.70
C TRP A 305 5.43 9.70 11.24
N LEU A 306 6.67 10.09 10.94
CA LEU A 306 7.26 9.99 9.59
C LEU A 306 7.50 8.52 9.19
N HIS A 307 7.97 7.69 10.13
CA HIS A 307 8.11 6.25 9.91
C HIS A 307 6.75 5.56 9.78
N ARG A 308 5.73 6.02 10.52
CA ARG A 308 4.35 5.54 10.35
C ARG A 308 3.82 5.78 8.94
N LEU A 309 4.07 6.98 8.40
CA LEU A 309 3.67 7.31 7.03
C LEU A 309 4.39 6.40 6.01
N GLY A 310 5.72 6.25 6.14
CA GLY A 310 6.50 5.36 5.27
C GLY A 310 6.02 3.91 5.35
N ASN A 311 5.87 3.37 6.54
CA ASN A 311 5.34 2.02 6.74
C ASN A 311 3.90 1.87 6.20
N TRP A 312 3.06 2.90 6.36
CA TRP A 312 1.72 2.88 5.80
C TRP A 312 1.73 2.79 4.26
N VAL A 313 2.58 3.57 3.59
CA VAL A 313 2.74 3.52 2.12
C VAL A 313 3.20 2.13 1.69
N ILE A 314 4.24 1.59 2.34
CA ILE A 314 4.78 0.28 2.03
C ILE A 314 3.72 -0.82 2.23
N ASN A 315 3.06 -0.85 3.39
CA ASN A 315 2.02 -1.83 3.69
C ASN A 315 0.83 -1.71 2.74
N ARG A 316 0.44 -0.48 2.39
CA ARG A 316 -0.67 -0.26 1.46
C ARG A 316 -0.34 -0.75 0.06
N THR A 317 0.88 -0.45 -0.42
CA THR A 317 1.38 -0.92 -1.72
C THR A 317 1.52 -2.44 -1.73
N PHE A 318 2.07 -3.02 -0.67
CA PHE A 318 2.19 -4.47 -0.54
C PHE A 318 0.82 -5.16 -0.59
N ASN A 319 -0.13 -4.70 0.24
CA ASN A 319 -1.47 -5.26 0.29
C ASN A 319 -2.23 -5.14 -1.04
N LEU A 320 -2.00 -4.04 -1.77
CA LEU A 320 -2.56 -3.85 -3.11
C LEU A 320 -2.00 -4.88 -4.10
N LEU A 321 -0.69 -5.10 -4.08
CA LEU A 321 0.01 -5.94 -5.05
C LEU A 321 -0.14 -7.45 -4.77
N PHE A 322 -0.22 -7.83 -3.50
CA PHE A 322 -0.27 -9.24 -3.08
C PHE A 322 -1.64 -9.70 -2.58
N GLY A 323 -2.62 -8.80 -2.49
CA GLY A 323 -3.95 -9.12 -1.97
C GLY A 323 -3.99 -9.44 -0.48
N ALA A 324 -2.93 -9.05 0.26
CA ALA A 324 -2.79 -9.30 1.68
C ALA A 324 -3.58 -8.28 2.52
N GLY A 325 -3.78 -8.59 3.81
CA GLY A 325 -4.39 -7.69 4.79
C GLY A 325 -3.44 -7.26 5.90
N LEU A 326 -2.12 -7.31 5.64
CA LEU A 326 -1.08 -7.08 6.64
C LEU A 326 -0.98 -5.61 7.05
N THR A 327 -0.67 -5.37 8.33
CA THR A 327 -0.51 -4.02 8.89
C THR A 327 0.94 -3.65 9.13
N ASP A 328 1.86 -4.63 9.22
CA ASP A 328 3.29 -4.39 9.46
C ASP A 328 4.19 -5.43 8.76
N VAL A 329 4.24 -5.38 7.42
CA VAL A 329 5.07 -6.28 6.59
C VAL A 329 6.58 -6.10 6.80
N CYS A 330 7.01 -4.98 7.39
CA CYS A 330 8.41 -4.67 7.69
C CYS A 330 8.78 -4.99 9.14
N SER A 331 8.02 -5.84 9.84
CA SER A 331 8.36 -6.25 11.18
C SER A 331 9.60 -7.13 11.18
N GLY A 332 10.54 -6.85 12.09
CA GLY A 332 11.74 -7.67 12.27
C GLY A 332 11.51 -8.90 13.17
N MET A 333 10.29 -9.12 13.66
CA MET A 333 9.92 -10.33 14.40
C MET A 333 8.84 -11.11 13.64
N TYR A 334 9.20 -12.31 13.17
CA TYR A 334 8.30 -13.22 12.48
C TYR A 334 8.69 -14.67 12.67
N LEU A 335 7.69 -15.52 12.73
CA LEU A 335 7.82 -16.97 12.75
C LEU A 335 7.52 -17.53 11.38
N VAL A 336 8.36 -18.42 10.88
CA VAL A 336 8.18 -19.03 9.56
C VAL A 336 8.46 -20.54 9.62
N ARG A 337 7.68 -21.31 8.88
CA ARG A 337 7.92 -22.74 8.71
C ARG A 337 9.24 -22.93 7.94
N THR A 338 10.21 -23.62 8.53
CA THR A 338 11.57 -23.77 8.00
C THR A 338 11.59 -24.33 6.58
N GLU A 339 10.80 -25.37 6.30
CA GLU A 339 10.69 -25.95 4.95
C GLU A 339 10.13 -24.96 3.92
N ALA A 340 9.10 -24.17 4.31
CA ALA A 340 8.55 -23.15 3.42
C ALA A 340 9.57 -22.06 3.10
N LEU A 341 10.39 -21.68 4.08
CA LEU A 341 11.43 -20.67 3.87
C LEU A 341 12.57 -21.19 2.98
N ARG A 342 12.89 -22.48 3.01
CA ARG A 342 13.88 -23.09 2.10
C ARG A 342 13.47 -23.01 0.63
N GLU A 343 12.18 -22.94 0.34
CA GLU A 343 11.67 -22.77 -1.03
C GLU A 343 11.81 -21.34 -1.54
N VAL A 344 12.07 -20.37 -0.66
CA VAL A 344 12.20 -18.94 -1.04
C VAL A 344 13.57 -18.68 -1.65
N ALA A 345 13.58 -18.30 -2.92
CA ALA A 345 14.80 -17.82 -3.57
C ALA A 345 15.10 -16.38 -3.13
N LEU A 346 15.66 -16.21 -1.92
CA LEU A 346 16.00 -14.91 -1.36
C LEU A 346 16.99 -14.15 -2.27
N ARG A 347 16.54 -13.08 -2.91
CA ARG A 347 17.31 -12.23 -3.84
C ARG A 347 17.76 -10.92 -3.21
N SER A 348 17.09 -10.51 -2.15
CA SER A 348 17.39 -9.27 -1.42
C SER A 348 18.81 -9.30 -0.83
N ARG A 349 19.43 -8.12 -0.79
CA ARG A 349 20.76 -7.91 -0.19
C ARG A 349 20.73 -7.05 1.08
N GLY A 350 19.54 -6.57 1.52
CA GLY A 350 19.39 -5.58 2.58
C GLY A 350 18.25 -5.87 3.56
N PHE A 351 17.66 -4.78 4.06
CA PHE A 351 16.58 -4.79 5.07
C PHE A 351 15.17 -5.07 4.52
N ASN A 352 15.05 -5.54 3.31
CA ASN A 352 13.79 -5.85 2.63
C ASN A 352 13.55 -7.36 2.49
N VAL A 353 14.32 -8.15 3.21
CA VAL A 353 14.18 -9.61 3.21
C VAL A 353 12.84 -10.06 3.82
N GLU A 354 12.35 -9.37 4.85
CA GLU A 354 11.04 -9.62 5.47
C GLU A 354 9.92 -9.47 4.43
N VAL A 355 9.99 -8.40 3.66
CA VAL A 355 9.01 -8.13 2.60
C VAL A 355 9.06 -9.19 1.50
N GLU A 356 10.26 -9.71 1.18
CA GLU A 356 10.44 -10.78 0.19
C GLU A 356 9.86 -12.10 0.69
N ILE A 357 10.09 -12.45 1.95
CA ILE A 357 9.52 -13.66 2.59
C ILE A 357 7.99 -13.54 2.60
N ALA A 358 7.44 -12.43 3.11
CA ALA A 358 6.01 -12.18 3.15
C ALA A 358 5.38 -12.24 1.74
N ALA A 359 6.05 -11.69 0.71
CA ALA A 359 5.56 -11.75 -0.67
C ALA A 359 5.48 -13.19 -1.21
N HIS A 360 6.50 -14.02 -0.89
CA HIS A 360 6.48 -15.43 -1.23
C HIS A 360 5.38 -16.18 -0.49
N MET A 361 5.29 -15.99 0.83
CA MET A 361 4.28 -16.67 1.66
C MET A 361 2.86 -16.24 1.33
N CYS A 362 2.62 -14.96 1.03
CA CYS A 362 1.31 -14.51 0.53
C CYS A 362 0.95 -15.11 -0.83
N THR A 363 1.95 -15.50 -1.64
CA THR A 363 1.72 -16.07 -2.98
C THR A 363 1.53 -17.58 -2.95
N TYR A 364 2.29 -18.30 -2.11
CA TYR A 364 2.38 -19.75 -2.13
C TYR A 364 2.02 -20.44 -0.81
N GLY A 365 1.91 -19.69 0.28
CA GLY A 365 1.60 -20.17 1.62
C GLY A 365 0.45 -19.42 2.27
N ARG A 366 0.38 -19.52 3.59
CA ARG A 366 -0.61 -18.85 4.45
C ARG A 366 0.10 -17.93 5.42
N VAL A 367 -0.30 -16.67 5.45
CA VAL A 367 0.29 -15.63 6.32
C VAL A 367 -0.76 -15.06 7.24
N THR A 368 -0.38 -14.82 8.48
CA THR A 368 -1.17 -14.05 9.43
C THR A 368 -0.28 -13.07 10.19
N GLU A 369 -0.88 -12.16 10.92
CA GLU A 369 -0.16 -11.28 11.85
C GLU A 369 -0.80 -11.30 13.22
N VAL A 370 0.03 -11.15 14.24
CA VAL A 370 -0.40 -11.03 15.64
C VAL A 370 0.17 -9.75 16.25
N PRO A 371 -0.59 -9.02 17.06
CA PRO A 371 -0.09 -7.83 17.72
C PRO A 371 1.00 -8.19 18.75
N ILE A 372 2.12 -7.47 18.70
CA ILE A 372 3.24 -7.62 19.62
C ILE A 372 3.62 -6.30 20.28
N SER A 373 4.29 -6.40 21.41
CA SER A 373 4.89 -5.29 22.13
C SER A 373 6.13 -4.79 21.38
N TYR A 374 6.40 -3.48 21.46
CA TYR A 374 7.57 -2.90 20.84
C TYR A 374 8.23 -1.91 21.81
N ARG A 375 9.46 -2.18 22.19
CA ARG A 375 10.23 -1.42 23.18
C ARG A 375 11.14 -0.37 22.50
N PRO A 376 11.59 0.64 23.21
CA PRO A 376 12.69 1.49 22.75
C PRO A 376 13.94 0.63 22.48
N ARG A 377 14.55 0.83 21.34
CA ARG A 377 15.77 0.16 20.92
C ARG A 377 16.97 0.57 21.82
N ILE A 378 17.82 -0.38 22.15
CA ILE A 378 19.14 -0.14 22.71
C ILE A 378 20.15 0.00 21.55
N GLY A 379 21.01 1.04 21.61
CA GLY A 379 22.05 1.27 20.60
C GLY A 379 21.67 2.22 19.45
N ARG A 380 22.57 2.36 18.46
CA ARG A 380 22.44 3.33 17.37
C ARG A 380 21.53 2.83 16.24
N ARG A 381 20.69 3.72 15.67
CA ARG A 381 19.88 3.42 14.50
C ARG A 381 20.73 3.18 13.27
N LYS A 382 20.53 2.07 12.57
CA LYS A 382 21.28 1.71 11.35
C LYS A 382 20.54 2.14 10.06
N LEU A 383 19.22 2.30 10.12
CA LEU A 383 18.39 2.72 8.99
C LEU A 383 18.36 4.24 8.82
N LYS A 384 18.64 4.71 7.60
CA LYS A 384 18.47 6.11 7.16
C LYS A 384 17.06 6.24 6.58
N SER A 385 16.11 6.64 7.41
CA SER A 385 14.67 6.54 7.25
C SER A 385 14.08 6.79 5.85
N PHE A 386 14.50 7.83 5.14
CA PHE A 386 13.88 8.20 3.86
C PHE A 386 14.43 7.38 2.69
N ARG A 387 15.75 7.25 2.61
CA ARG A 387 16.41 6.50 1.52
C ARG A 387 16.09 5.01 1.56
N ASP A 388 16.07 4.45 2.77
CA ASP A 388 15.77 3.03 2.95
C ASP A 388 14.27 2.75 2.71
N GLY A 389 13.38 3.67 3.07
CA GLY A 389 11.95 3.58 2.76
C GLY A 389 11.67 3.54 1.26
N ILE A 390 12.34 4.38 0.45
CA ILE A 390 12.24 4.35 -1.02
C ILE A 390 12.79 3.04 -1.56
N ALA A 391 13.93 2.56 -1.03
CA ALA A 391 14.52 1.30 -1.46
C ALA A 391 13.60 0.09 -1.16
N ILE A 392 12.92 0.08 0.00
CA ILE A 392 11.94 -0.95 0.34
C ILE A 392 10.73 -0.87 -0.60
N LEU A 393 10.20 0.33 -0.88
CA LEU A 393 9.10 0.51 -1.81
C LEU A 393 9.46 0.05 -3.23
N ALA A 394 10.65 0.39 -3.72
CA ALA A 394 11.16 -0.09 -5.01
C ALA A 394 11.28 -1.63 -5.03
N SER A 395 11.68 -2.24 -3.90
CA SER A 395 11.73 -3.69 -3.75
C SER A 395 10.34 -4.32 -3.79
N VAL A 396 9.33 -3.73 -3.14
CA VAL A 396 7.93 -4.19 -3.21
C VAL A 396 7.44 -4.21 -4.66
N LEU A 397 7.72 -3.15 -5.43
CA LEU A 397 7.36 -3.08 -6.85
C LEU A 397 8.14 -4.11 -7.68
N GLY A 398 9.42 -4.30 -7.39
CA GLY A 398 10.26 -5.34 -8.02
C GLY A 398 9.74 -6.76 -7.73
N LEU A 399 9.33 -7.03 -6.50
CA LEU A 399 8.72 -8.30 -6.10
C LEU A 399 7.36 -8.52 -6.77
N ALA A 400 6.56 -7.46 -6.94
CA ALA A 400 5.30 -7.56 -7.68
C ALA A 400 5.52 -8.06 -9.11
N ARG A 401 6.61 -7.65 -9.77
CA ARG A 401 6.98 -8.17 -11.09
C ARG A 401 7.27 -9.67 -11.07
N ALA A 402 7.90 -10.17 -9.99
CA ALA A 402 8.24 -11.58 -9.87
C ALA A 402 7.05 -12.45 -9.44
N TYR A 403 6.27 -11.98 -8.48
CA TYR A 403 5.21 -12.78 -7.85
C TYR A 403 3.80 -12.48 -8.41
N ASN A 404 3.52 -11.25 -8.84
CA ASN A 404 2.23 -10.86 -9.41
C ASN A 404 2.36 -9.97 -10.67
N PRO A 405 3.08 -10.43 -11.71
CA PRO A 405 3.33 -9.64 -12.92
C PRO A 405 2.04 -9.26 -13.65
N ALA A 406 1.04 -10.12 -13.61
CA ALA A 406 -0.24 -9.86 -14.27
C ALA A 406 -0.95 -8.64 -13.68
N PHE A 407 -0.99 -8.49 -12.36
CA PHE A 407 -1.58 -7.32 -11.72
C PHE A 407 -0.78 -6.05 -12.03
N LEU A 408 0.56 -6.11 -11.99
CA LEU A 408 1.42 -4.97 -12.30
C LEU A 408 1.20 -4.48 -13.73
N PHE A 409 1.24 -5.38 -14.72
CA PHE A 409 1.04 -5.02 -16.12
C PHE A 409 -0.39 -4.57 -16.40
N SER A 410 -1.41 -5.20 -15.80
CA SER A 410 -2.80 -4.77 -15.97
C SER A 410 -3.06 -3.39 -15.37
N SER A 411 -2.49 -3.06 -14.22
CA SER A 411 -2.64 -1.74 -13.61
C SER A 411 -1.99 -0.66 -14.46
N LEU A 412 -0.77 -0.90 -14.96
CA LEU A 412 -0.08 0.03 -15.85
C LEU A 412 -0.83 0.19 -17.18
N ALA A 413 -1.32 -0.93 -17.73
CA ALA A 413 -2.12 -0.94 -18.94
C ALA A 413 -3.40 -0.11 -18.78
N ALA A 414 -4.13 -0.27 -17.69
CA ALA A 414 -5.35 0.50 -17.42
C ALA A 414 -5.06 1.99 -17.25
N THR A 415 -3.95 2.35 -16.59
CA THR A 415 -3.53 3.75 -16.40
C THR A 415 -3.26 4.47 -17.73
N LEU A 416 -2.84 3.74 -18.76
CA LEU A 416 -2.60 4.30 -20.10
C LEU A 416 -3.83 4.14 -21.01
N ALA A 417 -4.46 2.97 -21.04
CA ALA A 417 -5.58 2.68 -21.94
C ALA A 417 -6.82 3.51 -21.65
N VAL A 418 -7.13 3.77 -20.37
CA VAL A 418 -8.35 4.53 -20.01
C VAL A 418 -8.26 5.99 -20.45
N PRO A 419 -7.20 6.76 -20.12
CA PRO A 419 -7.06 8.12 -20.66
C PRO A 419 -6.95 8.12 -22.19
N GLY A 420 -6.24 7.13 -22.77
CA GLY A 420 -6.15 6.98 -24.23
C GLY A 420 -7.51 6.81 -24.88
N ALA A 421 -8.36 5.94 -24.36
CA ALA A 421 -9.72 5.75 -24.85
C ALA A 421 -10.56 7.02 -24.70
N VAL A 422 -10.47 7.69 -23.55
CA VAL A 422 -11.20 8.95 -23.30
C VAL A 422 -10.82 10.03 -24.31
N LEU A 423 -9.52 10.26 -24.52
CA LEU A 423 -9.05 11.26 -25.47
C LEU A 423 -9.46 10.91 -26.91
N THR A 424 -9.36 9.64 -27.30
CA THR A 424 -9.74 9.19 -28.65
C THR A 424 -11.25 9.37 -28.88
N LEU A 425 -12.09 8.96 -27.91
CA LEU A 425 -13.54 9.11 -28.01
C LEU A 425 -13.96 10.59 -28.00
N TRP A 426 -13.24 11.40 -27.20
CA TRP A 426 -13.47 12.85 -27.17
C TRP A 426 -13.19 13.49 -28.54
N GLU A 427 -12.08 13.18 -29.17
CA GLU A 427 -11.76 13.72 -30.50
C GLU A 427 -12.74 13.27 -31.60
N LEU A 428 -13.17 12.01 -31.56
CA LEU A 428 -14.21 11.51 -32.46
C LEU A 428 -15.53 12.26 -32.26
N TYR A 429 -15.92 12.48 -31.00
CA TYR A 429 -17.11 13.25 -30.66
C TYR A 429 -16.98 14.71 -31.11
N SER A 430 -15.85 15.38 -30.83
CA SER A 430 -15.58 16.76 -31.23
C SER A 430 -15.63 16.94 -32.74
N ARG A 431 -15.12 15.97 -33.47
CA ARG A 431 -15.22 15.94 -34.95
C ARG A 431 -16.66 15.85 -35.41
N TYR A 432 -17.44 14.97 -34.79
CA TYR A 432 -18.83 14.76 -35.19
C TYR A 432 -19.73 15.93 -34.78
N ALA A 433 -19.64 16.40 -33.52
CA ALA A 433 -20.56 17.38 -32.97
C ALA A 433 -20.23 18.83 -33.36
N TYR A 434 -18.94 19.16 -33.45
CA TYR A 434 -18.46 20.53 -33.64
C TYR A 434 -17.66 20.74 -34.92
N GLY A 435 -17.39 19.71 -35.68
CA GLY A 435 -16.53 19.79 -36.85
C GLY A 435 -15.06 20.09 -36.55
N THR A 436 -14.67 20.16 -35.27
CA THR A 436 -13.31 20.46 -34.81
C THR A 436 -12.48 19.19 -34.70
N TRP A 437 -11.18 19.31 -34.98
CA TRP A 437 -10.24 18.18 -34.90
C TRP A 437 -8.87 18.66 -34.43
N SER A 438 -8.39 18.09 -33.33
CA SER A 438 -7.03 18.33 -32.85
C SER A 438 -6.16 17.11 -33.11
N LEU A 439 -5.31 17.20 -34.14
CA LEU A 439 -4.43 16.09 -34.53
C LEU A 439 -3.52 15.64 -33.39
N GLY A 440 -3.04 16.57 -32.56
CA GLY A 440 -2.18 16.27 -31.42
C GLY A 440 -2.88 15.44 -30.33
N ILE A 441 -4.12 15.80 -29.97
CA ILE A 441 -4.90 15.06 -28.96
C ILE A 441 -5.32 13.71 -29.51
N ALA A 442 -5.72 13.62 -30.78
CA ALA A 442 -6.09 12.37 -31.43
C ALA A 442 -4.93 11.37 -31.42
N TRP A 443 -3.73 11.81 -31.82
CA TRP A 443 -2.52 10.97 -31.78
C TRP A 443 -2.14 10.57 -30.36
N LEU A 444 -2.16 11.50 -29.42
CA LEU A 444 -1.87 11.20 -28.02
C LEU A 444 -2.84 10.15 -27.47
N GLY A 445 -4.14 10.33 -27.71
CA GLY A 445 -5.17 9.37 -27.30
C GLY A 445 -4.94 7.99 -27.89
N LEU A 446 -4.70 7.91 -29.20
CA LEU A 446 -4.45 6.66 -29.90
C LEU A 446 -3.18 5.96 -29.41
N VAL A 447 -2.07 6.67 -29.23
CA VAL A 447 -0.80 6.10 -28.73
C VAL A 447 -0.98 5.56 -27.32
N LEU A 448 -1.59 6.31 -26.43
CA LEU A 448 -1.86 5.86 -25.05
C LEU A 448 -2.76 4.63 -25.03
N LEU A 449 -3.81 4.59 -25.87
CA LEU A 449 -4.71 3.45 -25.98
C LEU A 449 -3.98 2.20 -26.48
N VAL A 450 -3.20 2.32 -27.56
CA VAL A 450 -2.45 1.19 -28.14
C VAL A 450 -1.41 0.66 -27.15
N VAL A 451 -0.63 1.54 -26.52
CA VAL A 451 0.36 1.14 -25.50
C VAL A 451 -0.32 0.48 -24.28
N GLY A 452 -1.47 1.01 -23.85
CA GLY A 452 -2.25 0.40 -22.80
C GLY A 452 -2.78 -1.00 -23.18
N LEU A 453 -3.30 -1.19 -24.40
CA LEU A 453 -3.74 -2.50 -24.89
C LEU A 453 -2.58 -3.50 -24.97
N GLN A 454 -1.38 -3.07 -25.39
CA GLN A 454 -0.18 -3.91 -25.38
C GLN A 454 0.18 -4.34 -23.94
N GLY A 455 -0.01 -3.47 -22.95
CA GLY A 455 0.16 -3.80 -21.55
C GLY A 455 -0.79 -4.90 -21.06
N PHE A 456 -2.05 -4.93 -21.50
CA PHE A 456 -2.98 -6.03 -21.21
C PHE A 456 -2.56 -7.34 -21.88
N THR A 457 -2.01 -7.28 -23.09
CA THR A 457 -1.44 -8.46 -23.76
C THR A 457 -0.28 -9.03 -22.95
N ALA A 458 0.64 -8.18 -22.48
CA ALA A 458 1.76 -8.57 -21.63
C ALA A 458 1.26 -9.19 -20.30
N ALA A 459 0.19 -8.64 -19.69
CA ALA A 459 -0.44 -9.19 -18.50
C ALA A 459 -1.00 -10.60 -18.74
N THR A 460 -1.66 -10.81 -19.88
CA THR A 460 -2.24 -12.12 -20.26
C THR A 460 -1.14 -13.16 -20.48
N ILE A 461 -0.08 -12.81 -21.20
CA ILE A 461 1.09 -13.69 -21.41
C ILE A 461 1.73 -14.04 -20.06
N SER A 462 1.90 -13.07 -19.18
CA SER A 462 2.46 -13.29 -17.83
C SER A 462 1.60 -14.26 -17.01
N LEU A 463 0.27 -14.17 -17.10
CA LEU A 463 -0.66 -15.11 -16.47
C LEU A 463 -0.50 -16.53 -17.04
N MET A 464 -0.37 -16.67 -18.35
CA MET A 464 -0.18 -17.97 -19.00
C MET A 464 1.15 -18.61 -18.58
N LEU A 465 2.25 -17.85 -18.60
CA LEU A 465 3.56 -18.33 -18.15
C LEU A 465 3.51 -18.79 -16.69
N LYS A 466 2.87 -18.03 -15.81
CA LYS A 466 2.75 -18.40 -14.39
C LYS A 466 1.88 -19.64 -14.17
N ARG A 467 0.85 -19.85 -15.00
CA ARG A 467 0.06 -21.08 -14.99
C ARG A 467 0.87 -22.29 -15.47
N MET A 468 1.73 -22.12 -16.47
CA MET A 468 2.64 -23.16 -16.94
C MET A 468 3.68 -23.53 -15.87
N GLU A 469 4.34 -22.54 -15.25
CA GLU A 469 5.27 -22.74 -14.14
C GLU A 469 4.64 -23.57 -13.01
N ARG A 470 3.43 -23.21 -12.58
CA ARG A 470 2.70 -23.97 -11.54
C ARG A 470 2.41 -25.43 -11.95
N ARG A 471 2.05 -25.67 -13.21
CA ARG A 471 1.80 -27.05 -13.71
C ARG A 471 3.08 -27.87 -13.69
N ILE A 472 4.20 -27.30 -14.12
CA ILE A 472 5.51 -27.96 -14.09
C ILE A 472 5.91 -28.32 -12.66
N LEU A 473 5.78 -27.37 -11.72
CA LEU A 473 6.07 -27.61 -10.31
C LEU A 473 5.21 -28.72 -9.72
N GLN A 474 3.92 -28.75 -10.06
CA GLN A 474 3.01 -29.83 -9.60
C GLN A 474 3.41 -31.22 -10.11
N VAL A 475 3.88 -31.31 -11.34
CA VAL A 475 4.37 -32.58 -11.91
C VAL A 475 5.65 -33.03 -11.20
N VAL A 476 6.60 -32.14 -11.02
CA VAL A 476 7.88 -32.43 -10.33
C VAL A 476 7.67 -32.87 -8.89
N VAL A 477 6.78 -32.20 -8.16
CA VAL A 477 6.44 -32.58 -6.77
C VAL A 477 5.74 -33.93 -6.70
N ARG A 478 4.85 -34.24 -7.66
CA ARG A 478 4.22 -35.57 -7.75
C ARG A 478 5.20 -36.71 -8.03
N GLU A 479 6.20 -36.48 -8.86
CA GLU A 479 7.22 -37.47 -9.16
C GLU A 479 8.14 -37.70 -7.97
N ARG A 480 8.55 -36.64 -7.25
CA ARG A 480 9.36 -36.78 -6.01
C ARG A 480 8.61 -37.44 -4.86
N GLY A 481 7.32 -37.37 -4.78
CA GLY A 481 6.50 -38.03 -3.77
C GLY A 481 6.17 -39.49 -4.10
N ARG A 482 6.59 -39.99 -5.28
CA ARG A 482 6.44 -41.39 -5.72
C ARG A 482 7.77 -42.17 -5.70
N ALA A 483 8.89 -41.48 -5.58
CA ALA A 483 10.21 -42.03 -5.37
C ALA A 483 10.57 -42.06 -3.86
#